data_3780a45e33b62f606eff6560cd7ed7c7
#
_entry.id   3780a45e33b62f606eff6560cd7ed7c7
#
_cell.length_a   1.000
_cell.length_b   1.000
_cell.length_c   1.000
_cell.angle_alpha   90.00
_cell.angle_beta   90.00
_cell.angle_gamma   90.00
#
_symmetry.space_group_name_H-M   'P 1'
#
loop_
_entity.id
_entity.type
_entity.pdbx_description
1 polymer ?
#
loop_
_entity_poly.entity_id
_entity_poly.type
_entity_poly.pdbx_seq_one_letter_code
_entity_poly.pdbx_strand_id
1 'polypeptide(L)'
;MHTKRELHLLILLLIFTFSPVSIYCEEYKIETGDVVAVTVYEQPDLSTKARLDSTGEITFPLIGNVQIGGLSVNEAVKKITSLLEKDYLVNPQVSIFIEEYHPKKVFVMGFVNKPGEYELFKDRPTTVLEAITMAGGFKQGAAQNGTKIIRKEGSGQATIPVKITDIMQKGRQEENIALKPGDVIFVPESFF
;
A
#
# COMPACT_ATOMS: atom_id res chain seq x y z
N MET A 1 -58.20 14.38 -2.31
CA MET A 1 -57.66 13.08 -2.80
C MET A 1 -56.23 13.18 -3.37
N HIS A 2 -55.65 14.36 -3.44
CA HIS A 2 -54.28 14.58 -4.03
C HIS A 2 -53.14 14.41 -3.02
N THR A 3 -53.32 14.60 -1.74
CA THR A 3 -52.27 14.62 -0.71
C THR A 3 -51.63 13.24 -0.44
N LYS A 4 -52.36 12.14 -0.61
CA LYS A 4 -51.81 10.79 -0.37
C LYS A 4 -50.88 10.30 -1.51
N ARG A 5 -51.12 10.73 -2.74
CA ARG A 5 -50.22 10.37 -3.88
C ARG A 5 -48.88 11.08 -3.82
N GLU A 6 -48.85 12.34 -3.42
CA GLU A 6 -47.61 13.11 -3.25
C GLU A 6 -46.74 12.55 -2.11
N LEU A 7 -47.37 12.09 -1.02
CA LEU A 7 -46.65 11.48 0.10
C LEU A 7 -45.99 10.15 -0.27
N HIS A 8 -46.65 9.33 -1.12
CA HIS A 8 -46.06 8.08 -1.62
C HIS A 8 -44.92 8.31 -2.61
N LEU A 9 -44.97 9.36 -3.42
CA LEU A 9 -43.93 9.76 -4.35
C LEU A 9 -42.69 10.28 -3.58
N LEU A 10 -42.89 11.02 -2.50
CA LEU A 10 -41.84 11.54 -1.64
C LEU A 10 -41.13 10.41 -0.87
N ILE A 11 -41.88 9.41 -0.38
CA ILE A 11 -41.32 8.22 0.28
C ILE A 11 -40.56 7.34 -0.71
N LEU A 12 -41.05 7.19 -1.95
CA LEU A 12 -40.37 6.43 -2.98
C LEU A 12 -39.05 7.09 -3.44
N LEU A 13 -38.99 8.44 -3.43
CA LEU A 13 -37.78 9.20 -3.77
C LEU A 13 -36.72 9.10 -2.65
N LEU A 14 -37.13 8.93 -1.38
CA LEU A 14 -36.22 8.85 -0.23
C LEU A 14 -35.51 7.48 -0.12
N ILE A 15 -36.07 6.42 -0.73
CA ILE A 15 -35.50 5.06 -0.69
C ILE A 15 -34.35 4.89 -1.71
N PHE A 16 -34.22 5.78 -2.71
CA PHE A 16 -33.28 5.60 -3.82
C PHE A 16 -31.87 6.17 -3.56
N THR A 17 -31.59 6.79 -2.40
CA THR A 17 -30.29 7.44 -2.13
C THR A 17 -29.38 6.68 -1.16
N PHE A 18 -29.75 5.48 -0.73
CA PHE A 18 -28.88 4.65 0.09
C PHE A 18 -28.05 3.71 -0.78
N SER A 19 -27.08 4.29 -1.53
CA SER A 19 -26.03 3.50 -2.14
C SER A 19 -25.14 2.95 -1.05
N PRO A 20 -24.99 1.62 -0.88
CA PRO A 20 -24.03 1.09 0.05
C PRO A 20 -22.64 1.50 -0.43
N VAL A 21 -21.94 2.31 0.34
CA VAL A 21 -20.51 2.54 0.16
C VAL A 21 -19.84 1.21 0.50
N SER A 22 -19.50 0.44 -0.53
CA SER A 22 -18.65 -0.74 -0.38
C SER A 22 -17.27 -0.23 0.04
N ILE A 23 -16.94 -0.36 1.32
CA ILE A 23 -15.58 -0.19 1.81
C ILE A 23 -14.81 -1.40 1.27
N TYR A 24 -14.13 -1.21 0.13
CA TYR A 24 -13.12 -2.16 -0.35
C TYR A 24 -11.93 -2.08 0.61
N CYS A 25 -11.83 -3.04 1.50
CA CYS A 25 -10.56 -3.33 2.17
C CYS A 25 -9.66 -3.98 1.11
N GLU A 26 -8.68 -3.26 0.61
CA GLU A 26 -7.71 -3.79 -0.34
C GLU A 26 -6.88 -4.88 0.36
N GLU A 27 -7.07 -6.14 -0.05
CA GLU A 27 -6.34 -7.28 0.51
C GLU A 27 -4.86 -7.14 0.16
N TYR A 28 -3.97 -7.32 1.14
CA TYR A 28 -2.52 -7.26 0.92
C TYR A 28 -2.10 -8.28 -0.13
N LYS A 29 -1.31 -7.82 -1.10
CA LYS A 29 -0.68 -8.67 -2.10
C LYS A 29 0.80 -8.87 -1.75
N ILE A 30 1.21 -10.12 -1.76
CA ILE A 30 2.60 -10.52 -1.48
C ILE A 30 3.53 -9.83 -2.49
N GLU A 31 4.59 -9.19 -2.02
CA GLU A 31 5.51 -8.42 -2.85
C GLU A 31 6.90 -9.05 -2.89
N THR A 32 7.68 -8.69 -3.91
CA THR A 32 9.09 -9.11 -4.02
C THR A 32 9.87 -8.61 -2.82
N GLY A 33 10.70 -9.48 -2.26
CA GLY A 33 11.48 -9.20 -1.05
C GLY A 33 10.78 -9.53 0.26
N ASP A 34 9.46 -9.80 0.27
CA ASP A 34 8.77 -10.32 1.45
C ASP A 34 9.34 -11.69 1.87
N VAL A 35 9.29 -11.99 3.15
CA VAL A 35 9.60 -13.31 3.69
C VAL A 35 8.31 -13.99 4.10
N VAL A 36 8.04 -15.14 3.50
CA VAL A 36 6.86 -15.96 3.81
C VAL A 36 7.27 -17.25 4.48
N ALA A 37 6.50 -17.65 5.49
CA ALA A 37 6.53 -18.98 6.07
C ALA A 37 5.35 -19.76 5.52
N VAL A 38 5.64 -20.83 4.78
CA VAL A 38 4.64 -21.75 4.23
C VAL A 38 4.69 -23.03 5.07
N THR A 39 3.56 -23.40 5.66
CA THR A 39 3.44 -24.60 6.49
C THR A 39 2.43 -25.54 5.87
N VAL A 40 2.77 -26.83 5.80
CA VAL A 40 1.86 -27.90 5.38
C VAL A 40 1.58 -28.78 6.59
N TYR A 41 0.31 -28.87 6.97
CA TYR A 41 -0.12 -29.64 8.13
C TYR A 41 0.29 -31.12 8.01
N GLU A 42 0.80 -31.68 9.09
CA GLU A 42 1.34 -33.06 9.17
C GLU A 42 2.53 -33.36 8.24
N GLN A 43 3.10 -32.33 7.58
CA GLN A 43 4.26 -32.47 6.68
C GLN A 43 5.35 -31.44 7.04
N PRO A 44 6.03 -31.58 8.19
CA PRO A 44 7.02 -30.59 8.64
C PRO A 44 8.19 -30.44 7.67
N ASP A 45 8.56 -31.50 6.95
CA ASP A 45 9.65 -31.48 5.96
C ASP A 45 9.32 -30.63 4.72
N LEU A 46 8.07 -30.32 4.48
CA LEU A 46 7.63 -29.40 3.42
C LEU A 46 7.47 -27.94 3.91
N SER A 47 7.53 -27.72 5.23
CA SER A 47 7.43 -26.36 5.76
C SER A 47 8.68 -25.57 5.40
N THR A 48 8.47 -24.39 4.80
CA THR A 48 9.53 -23.60 4.19
C THR A 48 9.40 -22.13 4.57
N LYS A 49 10.51 -21.53 5.00
CA LYS A 49 10.65 -20.08 5.11
C LYS A 49 11.47 -19.60 3.92
N ALA A 50 10.89 -18.74 3.10
CA ALA A 50 11.54 -18.25 1.89
C ALA A 50 11.29 -16.74 1.69
N ARG A 51 12.30 -16.06 1.16
CA ARG A 51 12.18 -14.69 0.67
C ARG A 51 11.81 -14.73 -0.80
N LEU A 52 10.79 -13.96 -1.20
CA LEU A 52 10.46 -13.80 -2.60
C LEU A 52 11.64 -13.13 -3.34
N ASP A 53 12.00 -13.71 -4.46
CA ASP A 53 13.03 -13.16 -5.33
C ASP A 53 12.53 -11.95 -6.17
N SER A 54 13.37 -11.41 -7.03
CA SER A 54 13.04 -10.26 -7.89
C SER A 54 11.93 -10.55 -8.91
N THR A 55 11.66 -11.81 -9.19
CA THR A 55 10.56 -12.26 -10.08
C THR A 55 9.26 -12.51 -9.33
N GLY A 56 9.29 -12.50 -7.98
CA GLY A 56 8.15 -12.79 -7.12
C GLY A 56 7.93 -14.30 -6.91
N GLU A 57 8.99 -15.10 -7.08
CA GLU A 57 8.95 -16.54 -6.88
C GLU A 57 9.55 -16.95 -5.54
N ILE A 58 9.11 -18.09 -5.03
CA ILE A 58 9.76 -18.82 -3.95
C ILE A 58 10.10 -20.23 -4.42
N THR A 59 11.19 -20.79 -3.91
CA THR A 59 11.49 -22.21 -4.11
C THR A 59 10.81 -23.01 -3.00
N PHE A 60 10.00 -23.99 -3.40
CA PHE A 60 9.24 -24.83 -2.47
C PHE A 60 9.54 -26.32 -2.71
N PRO A 61 9.68 -27.14 -1.65
CA PRO A 61 9.95 -28.58 -1.80
C PRO A 61 8.91 -29.26 -2.70
N LEU A 62 9.32 -30.26 -3.45
CA LEU A 62 8.56 -31.06 -4.42
C LEU A 62 8.09 -30.31 -5.67
N ILE A 63 7.60 -29.08 -5.56
CA ILE A 63 6.99 -28.33 -6.67
C ILE A 63 7.93 -27.26 -7.30
N GLY A 64 9.15 -27.10 -6.76
CA GLY A 64 10.15 -26.19 -7.33
C GLY A 64 9.80 -24.72 -7.15
N ASN A 65 10.06 -23.90 -8.16
CA ASN A 65 9.79 -22.46 -8.13
C ASN A 65 8.30 -22.17 -8.34
N VAL A 66 7.73 -21.38 -7.42
CA VAL A 66 6.31 -21.01 -7.44
C VAL A 66 6.17 -19.50 -7.41
N GLN A 67 5.56 -18.96 -8.44
CA GLN A 67 5.19 -17.54 -8.52
C GLN A 67 4.04 -17.24 -7.57
N ILE A 68 4.28 -16.48 -6.50
CA ILE A 68 3.26 -16.01 -5.55
C ILE A 68 3.24 -14.49 -5.40
N GLY A 69 4.21 -13.79 -5.94
CA GLY A 69 4.24 -12.32 -5.99
C GLY A 69 3.04 -11.76 -6.76
N GLY A 70 2.40 -10.73 -6.21
CA GLY A 70 1.17 -10.14 -6.74
C GLY A 70 -0.12 -10.86 -6.35
N LEU A 71 -0.03 -12.03 -5.70
CA LEU A 71 -1.19 -12.76 -5.18
C LEU A 71 -1.51 -12.32 -3.75
N SER A 72 -2.77 -12.41 -3.35
CA SER A 72 -3.13 -12.38 -1.94
C SER A 72 -2.65 -13.66 -1.23
N VAL A 73 -2.58 -13.63 0.09
CA VAL A 73 -2.23 -14.84 0.87
C VAL A 73 -3.16 -16.00 0.54
N ASN A 74 -4.47 -15.74 0.43
CA ASN A 74 -5.47 -16.75 0.09
C ASN A 74 -5.28 -17.34 -1.32
N GLU A 75 -4.94 -16.51 -2.30
CA GLU A 75 -4.66 -16.96 -3.67
C GLU A 75 -3.37 -17.80 -3.72
N ALA A 76 -2.33 -17.38 -2.99
CA ALA A 76 -1.07 -18.12 -2.89
C ALA A 76 -1.26 -19.49 -2.21
N VAL A 77 -2.05 -19.56 -1.13
CA VAL A 77 -2.43 -20.83 -0.47
C VAL A 77 -3.11 -21.76 -1.46
N LYS A 78 -4.15 -21.30 -2.16
CA LYS A 78 -4.86 -22.10 -3.16
C LYS A 78 -3.93 -22.62 -4.25
N LYS A 79 -3.01 -21.77 -4.73
CA LYS A 79 -2.05 -22.12 -5.77
C LYS A 79 -1.11 -23.24 -5.32
N ILE A 80 -0.49 -23.08 -4.13
CA ILE A 80 0.43 -24.10 -3.59
C ILE A 80 -0.32 -25.41 -3.30
N THR A 81 -1.52 -25.33 -2.69
CA THR A 81 -2.38 -26.49 -2.45
C THR A 81 -2.64 -27.27 -3.73
N SER A 82 -3.10 -26.58 -4.79
CA SER A 82 -3.39 -27.24 -6.09
C SER A 82 -2.15 -27.88 -6.73
N LEU A 83 -0.96 -27.27 -6.59
CA LEU A 83 0.28 -27.84 -7.11
C LEU A 83 0.71 -29.09 -6.34
N LEU A 84 0.51 -29.12 -5.01
CA LEU A 84 0.80 -30.27 -4.19
C LEU A 84 -0.21 -31.40 -4.40
N GLU A 85 -1.50 -31.08 -4.57
CA GLU A 85 -2.56 -32.08 -4.82
C GLU A 85 -2.38 -32.82 -6.13
N LYS A 86 -1.83 -32.16 -7.13
CA LYS A 86 -1.72 -32.71 -8.48
C LYS A 86 -0.90 -34.00 -8.53
N ASP A 87 0.26 -34.02 -7.84
CA ASP A 87 1.24 -35.10 -8.02
C ASP A 87 1.86 -35.64 -6.71
N TYR A 88 1.61 -35.01 -5.54
CA TYR A 88 2.40 -35.29 -4.33
C TYR A 88 1.59 -35.60 -3.10
N LEU A 89 0.47 -34.94 -2.81
CA LEU A 89 -0.27 -35.10 -1.56
C LEU A 89 -1.78 -35.18 -1.82
N VAL A 90 -2.48 -35.90 -0.94
CA VAL A 90 -3.94 -35.96 -0.95
C VAL A 90 -4.50 -34.96 0.06
N ASN A 91 -5.27 -33.98 -0.43
CA ASN A 91 -5.95 -32.96 0.38
C ASN A 91 -5.01 -32.22 1.38
N PRO A 92 -3.89 -31.61 0.91
CA PRO A 92 -2.94 -30.94 1.79
C PRO A 92 -3.55 -29.68 2.41
N GLN A 93 -3.31 -29.46 3.70
CA GLN A 93 -3.70 -28.25 4.40
C GLN A 93 -2.51 -27.30 4.44
N VAL A 94 -2.52 -26.27 3.59
CA VAL A 94 -1.45 -25.30 3.46
C VAL A 94 -1.83 -23.99 4.17
N SER A 95 -0.90 -23.41 4.92
CA SER A 95 -1.01 -22.06 5.47
C SER A 95 0.21 -21.23 5.11
N ILE A 96 0.01 -19.93 4.89
CA ILE A 96 1.07 -18.98 4.58
C ILE A 96 0.97 -17.80 5.55
N PHE A 97 2.09 -17.47 6.20
CA PHE A 97 2.25 -16.28 7.02
C PHE A 97 3.34 -15.40 6.41
N ILE A 98 3.10 -14.09 6.36
CA ILE A 98 4.13 -13.12 5.99
C ILE A 98 4.88 -12.76 7.26
N GLU A 99 6.12 -13.24 7.39
CA GLU A 99 6.95 -12.96 8.55
C GLU A 99 7.64 -11.60 8.48
N GLU A 100 8.13 -11.24 7.29
CA GLU A 100 8.75 -9.96 7.04
C GLU A 100 8.16 -9.34 5.78
N TYR A 101 7.65 -8.12 5.90
CA TYR A 101 7.22 -7.32 4.75
C TYR A 101 8.41 -6.57 4.19
N HIS A 102 8.52 -6.50 2.87
CA HIS A 102 9.49 -5.59 2.26
C HIS A 102 9.06 -4.14 2.51
N PRO A 103 9.89 -3.31 3.20
CA PRO A 103 9.48 -1.97 3.55
C PRO A 103 9.39 -1.07 2.31
N LYS A 104 8.22 -0.52 2.06
CA LYS A 104 8.02 0.54 1.06
C LYS A 104 8.53 1.84 1.62
N LYS A 105 9.45 2.50 0.92
CA LYS A 105 10.16 3.66 1.43
C LYS A 105 10.04 4.86 0.51
N VAL A 106 10.19 6.04 1.10
CA VAL A 106 10.31 7.33 0.42
C VAL A 106 11.52 8.07 0.96
N PHE A 107 11.98 9.06 0.21
CA PHE A 107 13.12 9.88 0.58
C PHE A 107 12.66 11.30 0.88
N VAL A 108 13.06 11.86 2.03
CA VAL A 108 12.80 13.26 2.39
C VAL A 108 14.12 13.99 2.41
N MET A 109 14.25 15.03 1.59
CA MET A 109 15.50 15.75 1.34
C MET A 109 15.30 17.26 1.44
N GLY A 110 16.41 17.98 1.68
CA GLY A 110 16.45 19.43 1.72
C GLY A 110 16.21 20.00 3.12
N PHE A 111 15.45 21.07 3.24
CA PHE A 111 15.28 21.86 4.48
C PHE A 111 14.22 21.24 5.42
N VAL A 112 14.49 20.02 5.88
CA VAL A 112 13.79 19.33 6.97
C VAL A 112 14.77 19.05 8.10
N ASN A 113 14.27 18.81 9.32
CA ASN A 113 15.16 18.61 10.48
C ASN A 113 15.98 17.32 10.39
N LYS A 114 15.41 16.25 9.83
CA LYS A 114 16.06 14.94 9.68
C LYS A 114 15.86 14.43 8.25
N PRO A 115 16.68 14.91 7.27
CA PRO A 115 16.64 14.32 5.93
C PRO A 115 17.01 12.83 5.98
N GLY A 116 16.36 12.01 5.16
CA GLY A 116 16.62 10.57 5.15
C GLY A 116 15.56 9.76 4.43
N GLU A 117 15.65 8.48 4.67
CA GLU A 117 14.74 7.46 4.15
C GLU A 117 13.69 7.14 5.21
N TYR A 118 12.41 7.05 4.79
CA TYR A 118 11.27 6.81 5.67
C TYR A 118 10.37 5.74 5.11
N GLU A 119 9.92 4.84 5.98
CA GLU A 119 8.99 3.79 5.60
C GLU A 119 7.56 4.32 5.49
N LEU A 120 6.85 3.88 4.44
CA LEU A 120 5.43 4.14 4.28
C LEU A 120 4.62 3.25 5.24
N PHE A 121 3.48 3.75 5.72
CA PHE A 121 2.56 2.94 6.50
C PHE A 121 2.03 1.76 5.66
N LYS A 122 1.85 0.61 6.31
CA LYS A 122 1.41 -0.63 5.64
C LYS A 122 -0.10 -0.71 5.49
N ASP A 123 -0.83 -0.17 6.46
CA ASP A 123 -2.27 -0.27 6.66
C ASP A 123 -3.06 0.88 6.04
N ARG A 124 -2.37 1.95 5.63
CA ARG A 124 -2.98 3.14 5.04
C ARG A 124 -2.02 3.94 4.18
N PRO A 125 -2.52 4.76 3.24
CA PRO A 125 -1.67 5.67 2.49
C PRO A 125 -0.92 6.63 3.42
N THR A 126 0.38 6.77 3.20
CA THR A 126 1.21 7.81 3.85
C THR A 126 1.19 9.07 2.99
N THR A 127 0.94 10.21 3.59
CA THR A 127 0.87 11.49 2.87
C THR A 127 2.18 12.27 2.95
N VAL A 128 2.32 13.30 2.10
CA VAL A 128 3.49 14.20 2.10
C VAL A 128 3.70 14.85 3.46
N LEU A 129 2.63 15.35 4.07
CA LEU A 129 2.73 16.04 5.36
C LEU A 129 3.17 15.08 6.47
N GLU A 130 2.71 13.82 6.44
CA GLU A 130 3.16 12.79 7.38
C GLU A 130 4.64 12.46 7.20
N ALA A 131 5.11 12.29 5.97
CA ALA A 131 6.53 12.04 5.70
C ALA A 131 7.43 13.18 6.18
N ILE A 132 7.01 14.43 5.97
CA ILE A 132 7.71 15.61 6.50
C ILE A 132 7.69 15.60 8.03
N THR A 133 6.58 15.21 8.66
CA THR A 133 6.47 15.08 10.12
C THR A 133 7.41 14.00 10.65
N MET A 134 7.51 12.85 9.97
CA MET A 134 8.46 11.79 10.29
C MET A 134 9.92 12.28 10.19
N ALA A 135 10.17 13.18 9.22
CA ALA A 135 11.46 13.87 9.08
C ALA A 135 11.70 14.99 10.14
N GLY A 136 10.88 15.05 11.19
CA GLY A 136 10.99 16.03 12.27
C GLY A 136 10.46 17.42 11.91
N GLY A 137 9.70 17.53 10.82
CA GLY A 137 9.15 18.79 10.34
C GLY A 137 10.15 19.66 9.54
N PHE A 138 9.70 20.83 9.18
CA PHE A 138 10.51 21.81 8.44
C PHE A 138 11.62 22.40 9.30
N LYS A 139 12.79 22.54 8.71
CA LYS A 139 13.87 23.31 9.30
C LYS A 139 13.58 24.82 9.16
N GLN A 140 14.11 25.63 10.07
CA GLN A 140 14.03 27.09 9.95
C GLN A 140 14.63 27.53 8.61
N GLY A 141 13.92 28.40 7.89
CA GLY A 141 14.30 28.82 6.55
C GLY A 141 13.82 27.90 5.41
N ALA A 142 12.97 26.93 5.69
CA ALA A 142 12.38 26.10 4.65
C ALA A 142 11.33 26.85 3.82
N ALA A 143 11.40 26.75 2.51
CA ALA A 143 10.36 27.24 1.61
C ALA A 143 9.23 26.19 1.53
N GLN A 144 8.31 26.19 2.50
CA GLN A 144 7.27 25.17 2.64
C GLN A 144 6.43 24.99 1.36
N ASN A 145 6.00 26.09 0.73
CA ASN A 145 5.24 26.05 -0.53
C ASN A 145 6.08 25.76 -1.78
N GLY A 146 7.39 25.69 -1.63
CA GLY A 146 8.32 25.21 -2.66
C GLY A 146 8.52 23.70 -2.62
N THR A 147 7.88 23.00 -1.67
CA THR A 147 7.94 21.53 -1.57
C THR A 147 7.44 20.88 -2.83
N LYS A 148 8.13 19.83 -3.27
CA LYS A 148 7.75 19.04 -4.44
C LYS A 148 8.02 17.56 -4.22
N ILE A 149 7.18 16.73 -4.82
CA ILE A 149 7.42 15.29 -4.94
C ILE A 149 8.05 15.05 -6.30
N ILE A 150 9.11 14.28 -6.32
CA ILE A 150 9.75 13.77 -7.53
C ILE A 150 9.41 12.28 -7.58
N ARG A 151 8.61 11.90 -8.57
CA ARG A 151 8.08 10.54 -8.75
C ARG A 151 8.57 9.94 -10.04
N LYS A 152 9.06 8.71 -9.98
CA LYS A 152 9.43 7.95 -11.18
C LYS A 152 8.15 7.39 -11.82
N GLU A 153 7.93 7.67 -13.11
CA GLU A 153 6.80 7.16 -13.88
C GLU A 153 7.31 6.52 -15.17
N GLY A 154 7.29 5.18 -15.21
CA GLY A 154 7.86 4.43 -16.34
C GLY A 154 9.33 4.76 -16.56
N SER A 155 9.67 5.25 -17.75
CA SER A 155 11.02 5.72 -18.12
C SER A 155 11.27 7.21 -17.80
N GLY A 156 10.24 7.94 -17.32
CA GLY A 156 10.30 9.37 -17.04
C GLY A 156 10.27 9.69 -15.55
N GLN A 157 10.22 10.99 -15.26
CA GLN A 157 10.15 11.52 -13.91
C GLN A 157 9.11 12.66 -13.88
N ALA A 158 8.13 12.57 -12.99
CA ALA A 158 7.14 13.60 -12.74
C ALA A 158 7.56 14.46 -11.54
N THR A 159 7.39 15.77 -11.64
CA THR A 159 7.56 16.70 -10.52
C THR A 159 6.20 17.27 -10.14
N ILE A 160 5.75 16.99 -8.93
CA ILE A 160 4.43 17.35 -8.41
C ILE A 160 4.63 18.41 -7.33
N PRO A 161 4.25 19.67 -7.56
CA PRO A 161 4.35 20.71 -6.55
C PRO A 161 3.31 20.50 -5.44
N VAL A 162 3.69 20.78 -4.18
CA VAL A 162 2.81 20.66 -3.02
C VAL A 162 2.81 21.97 -2.23
N LYS A 163 1.61 22.54 -2.03
CA LYS A 163 1.44 23.77 -1.27
C LYS A 163 1.12 23.48 0.20
N ILE A 164 2.15 23.23 0.96
CA ILE A 164 2.03 22.80 2.35
C ILE A 164 1.22 23.75 3.22
N THR A 165 1.39 25.08 3.04
CA THR A 165 0.63 26.06 3.83
C THR A 165 -0.87 26.03 3.53
N ASP A 166 -1.27 25.66 2.33
CA ASP A 166 -2.68 25.53 1.97
C ASP A 166 -3.31 24.31 2.66
N ILE A 167 -2.56 23.20 2.77
CA ILE A 167 -2.99 22.01 3.51
C ILE A 167 -3.12 22.32 5.00
N MET A 168 -2.09 22.94 5.60
CA MET A 168 -2.03 23.16 7.06
C MET A 168 -2.93 24.29 7.54
N GLN A 169 -3.00 25.40 6.81
CA GLN A 169 -3.67 26.64 7.27
C GLN A 169 -5.09 26.77 6.71
N LYS A 170 -5.32 26.30 5.48
CA LYS A 170 -6.62 26.39 4.81
C LYS A 170 -7.43 25.09 4.89
N GLY A 171 -6.86 24.03 5.51
CA GLY A 171 -7.55 22.74 5.68
C GLY A 171 -7.77 21.96 4.37
N ARG A 172 -7.01 22.26 3.31
CA ARG A 172 -7.15 21.60 2.00
C ARG A 172 -6.51 20.23 2.00
N GLN A 173 -7.16 19.28 2.69
CA GLN A 173 -6.65 17.90 2.83
C GLN A 173 -6.61 17.15 1.49
N GLU A 174 -7.40 17.55 0.52
CA GLU A 174 -7.37 17.02 -0.86
C GLU A 174 -6.04 17.29 -1.59
N GLU A 175 -5.30 18.33 -1.17
CA GLU A 175 -3.97 18.65 -1.69
C GLU A 175 -2.84 17.88 -0.98
N ASN A 176 -3.15 17.13 0.09
CA ASN A 176 -2.21 16.32 0.84
C ASN A 176 -1.99 14.97 0.14
N ILE A 177 -1.09 14.96 -0.81
CA ILE A 177 -0.87 13.88 -1.76
C ILE A 177 -0.39 12.60 -1.06
N ALA A 178 -1.01 11.47 -1.41
CA ALA A 178 -0.55 10.15 -1.01
C ALA A 178 0.76 9.78 -1.74
N LEU A 179 1.74 9.33 -0.98
CA LEU A 179 3.06 8.95 -1.47
C LEU A 179 3.05 7.54 -2.05
N LYS A 180 3.91 7.33 -3.04
CA LYS A 180 4.21 6.02 -3.62
C LYS A 180 5.62 5.58 -3.24
N PRO A 181 5.90 4.28 -3.20
CA PRO A 181 7.26 3.78 -3.00
C PRO A 181 8.25 4.40 -3.98
N GLY A 182 9.39 4.85 -3.47
CA GLY A 182 10.43 5.50 -4.26
C GLY A 182 10.23 6.99 -4.54
N ASP A 183 9.15 7.60 -4.04
CA ASP A 183 8.98 9.06 -4.13
C ASP A 183 10.10 9.79 -3.37
N VAL A 184 10.55 10.91 -3.93
CA VAL A 184 11.49 11.82 -3.28
C VAL A 184 10.77 13.12 -2.98
N ILE A 185 10.63 13.45 -1.69
CA ILE A 185 10.09 14.72 -1.22
C ILE A 185 11.26 15.69 -1.06
N PHE A 186 11.25 16.76 -1.82
CA PHE A 186 12.28 17.79 -1.77
C PHE A 186 11.71 19.10 -1.21
N VAL A 187 12.32 19.56 -0.12
CA VAL A 187 11.97 20.84 0.53
C VAL A 187 13.11 21.83 0.29
N PRO A 188 12.91 22.88 -0.52
CA PRO A 188 13.97 23.85 -0.78
C PRO A 188 14.15 24.83 0.38
N GLU A 189 15.28 25.52 0.38
CA GLU A 189 15.54 26.68 1.23
C GLU A 189 14.75 27.89 0.75
N SER A 190 14.31 28.72 1.69
CA SER A 190 13.77 30.04 1.39
C SER A 190 14.92 31.04 1.22
N PHE A 191 14.93 31.76 0.14
CA PHE A 191 15.96 32.76 -0.15
C PHE A 191 15.67 34.15 0.46
N PHE A 192 14.67 34.22 1.39
CA PHE A 192 14.28 35.51 2.02
C PHE A 192 14.18 35.37 3.53
#